data_74d66ac9e297799f17904d814b14023d
#
_entry.id   74d66ac9e297799f17904d814b14023d
#
_cell.length_a   1.000
_cell.length_b   1.000
_cell.length_c   1.000
_cell.angle_alpha   90.00
_cell.angle_beta   90.00
_cell.angle_gamma   90.00
#
_symmetry.space_group_name_H-M   'P 1'
#
loop_
_entity.id
_entity.type
_entity.pdbx_description
1 polymer ?
#
loop_
_entity_poly.entity_id
_entity_poly.type
_entity_poly.pdbx_seq_one_letter_code
_entity_poly.pdbx_strand_id
1 'polypeptide(L)'
;MKILLVHNRYRSTAPSGENRVVDQEREALATLGHDVRLFERQSDEIEEWPAWKKATLPARVIWNPTTKRDLSVELREFQPDVVHVHNTFPVLSPSVLYACRDAGVPVVITLHNYKLLCASGDFYREGSVCHDCAGGNPLPAVRNSCYRGSKLATATTVLNTRSHRRTWQNLVSAYLFISESQRTLLAGMDFDADRSFVRYNYVPYDGPVIDPAAKDPRRQVTYVGRLDAAKGAPLLMKGWDAYRAIAGDDALQLAIAGGGPMLDEVTAWAADRPSVQLRGMLGKPDIFSLIGESRAVVLPSEWEETFGLVVVEAMAVGVPLLASAHGSFRELVTDGVDGALFDPGRPDELAKLLLDVDACPDKYVDLGRNARTTYETTHDPQSNLQQLLDVYRFAVANPVPSR
;
A
#
# COMPACT_ATOMS: atom_id res chain seq x y z
N MET A 1 11.44 -12.37 21.51
CA MET A 1 12.36 -11.34 20.98
C MET A 1 11.91 -9.97 21.44
N LYS A 2 12.85 -9.05 21.62
CA LYS A 2 12.58 -7.62 21.78
C LYS A 2 12.65 -6.96 20.39
N ILE A 3 11.56 -6.38 19.94
CA ILE A 3 11.42 -5.83 18.59
C ILE A 3 11.10 -4.35 18.70
N LEU A 4 11.88 -3.49 18.03
CA LEU A 4 11.61 -2.07 17.95
C LEU A 4 11.13 -1.72 16.55
N LEU A 5 9.83 -1.40 16.43
CA LEU A 5 9.27 -0.86 15.19
C LEU A 5 9.59 0.62 15.07
N VAL A 6 10.01 1.07 13.89
CA VAL A 6 10.34 2.48 13.61
C VAL A 6 9.49 2.94 12.44
N HIS A 7 8.64 3.94 12.65
CA HIS A 7 7.69 4.38 11.64
C HIS A 7 7.43 5.89 11.67
N ASN A 8 7.42 6.50 10.48
CA ASN A 8 6.92 7.86 10.30
C ASN A 8 5.49 7.80 9.76
N ARG A 9 4.51 8.10 10.62
CA ARG A 9 3.12 8.12 10.20
C ARG A 9 2.83 9.22 9.19
N TYR A 10 1.97 8.90 8.23
CA TYR A 10 1.42 9.90 7.33
C TYR A 10 0.48 10.85 8.09
N ARG A 11 0.08 11.92 7.44
CA ARG A 11 -0.88 12.88 8.01
C ARG A 11 -2.20 12.19 8.33
N SER A 12 -2.82 12.60 9.43
CA SER A 12 -4.14 12.10 9.87
C SER A 12 -5.24 12.32 8.81
N THR A 13 -5.12 13.41 8.03
CA THR A 13 -6.02 13.73 6.90
C THR A 13 -5.82 12.84 5.66
N ALA A 14 -4.78 12.01 5.63
CA ALA A 14 -4.47 11.12 4.51
C ALA A 14 -4.27 9.68 5.03
N PRO A 15 -5.36 8.93 5.28
CA PRO A 15 -5.27 7.54 5.73
C PRO A 15 -4.38 6.71 4.81
N SER A 16 -3.50 5.92 5.40
CA SER A 16 -2.51 5.12 4.68
C SER A 16 -2.61 3.64 5.06
N GLY A 17 -2.60 2.76 4.06
CA GLY A 17 -2.49 1.31 4.27
C GLY A 17 -1.21 0.93 5.03
N GLU A 18 -0.13 1.67 4.84
CA GLU A 18 1.15 1.48 5.53
C GLU A 18 1.01 1.65 7.05
N ASN A 19 0.33 2.71 7.52
CA ASN A 19 0.06 2.90 8.95
C ASN A 19 -0.72 1.71 9.53
N ARG A 20 -1.71 1.18 8.78
CA ARG A 20 -2.51 0.01 9.19
C ARG A 20 -1.66 -1.25 9.31
N VAL A 21 -0.74 -1.48 8.38
CA VAL A 21 0.19 -2.62 8.43
C VAL A 21 1.06 -2.57 9.68
N VAL A 22 1.62 -1.40 10.01
CA VAL A 22 2.46 -1.24 11.21
C VAL A 22 1.69 -1.53 12.50
N ASP A 23 0.48 -0.99 12.63
CA ASP A 23 -0.35 -1.22 13.82
C ASP A 23 -0.74 -2.71 13.95
N GLN A 24 -1.10 -3.34 12.85
CA GLN A 24 -1.45 -4.75 12.77
C GLN A 24 -0.27 -5.66 13.11
N GLU A 25 0.93 -5.39 12.58
CA GLU A 25 2.13 -6.15 12.91
C GLU A 25 2.52 -6.00 14.38
N ARG A 26 2.44 -4.78 14.92
CA ARG A 26 2.71 -4.53 16.34
C ARG A 26 1.81 -5.37 17.24
N GLU A 27 0.50 -5.35 16.98
CA GLU A 27 -0.49 -6.10 17.74
C GLU A 27 -0.26 -7.61 17.64
N ALA A 28 -0.05 -8.11 16.42
CA ALA A 28 0.14 -9.52 16.16
C ALA A 28 1.43 -10.07 16.79
N LEU A 29 2.55 -9.34 16.70
CA LEU A 29 3.82 -9.73 17.34
C LEU A 29 3.69 -9.73 18.87
N ALA A 30 3.00 -8.74 19.46
CA ALA A 30 2.75 -8.69 20.89
C ALA A 30 1.86 -9.87 21.35
N THR A 31 0.85 -10.23 20.58
CA THR A 31 -0.03 -11.39 20.83
C THR A 31 0.75 -12.71 20.82
N LEU A 32 1.81 -12.81 19.99
CA LEU A 32 2.72 -13.97 19.97
C LEU A 32 3.73 -13.98 21.15
N GLY A 33 3.63 -13.03 22.10
CA GLY A 33 4.49 -12.96 23.29
C GLY A 33 5.84 -12.29 23.07
N HIS A 34 6.02 -11.53 21.98
CA HIS A 34 7.21 -10.72 21.80
C HIS A 34 7.08 -9.38 22.56
N ASP A 35 8.21 -8.85 23.04
CA ASP A 35 8.28 -7.51 23.63
C ASP A 35 8.46 -6.50 22.47
N VAL A 36 7.39 -5.77 22.17
CA VAL A 36 7.33 -4.90 20.99
C VAL A 36 7.16 -3.44 21.40
N ARG A 37 8.10 -2.60 21.02
CA ARG A 37 7.96 -1.14 21.15
C ARG A 37 7.83 -0.46 19.79
N LEU A 38 7.20 0.70 19.79
CA LEU A 38 7.04 1.55 18.60
C LEU A 38 7.72 2.90 18.83
N PHE A 39 8.74 3.19 18.04
CA PHE A 39 9.34 4.51 17.92
C PHE A 39 8.74 5.23 16.70
N GLU A 40 7.88 6.20 16.94
CA GLU A 40 7.17 6.87 15.86
C GLU A 40 7.33 8.40 15.89
N ARG A 41 7.11 9.01 14.70
CA ARG A 41 6.88 10.43 14.50
C ARG A 41 5.69 10.62 13.57
N GLN A 42 4.98 11.72 13.71
CA GLN A 42 3.82 12.01 12.89
C GLN A 42 4.10 13.18 11.95
N SER A 43 3.66 13.05 10.69
CA SER A 43 3.85 14.13 9.71
C SER A 43 3.05 15.38 10.05
N ASP A 44 2.01 15.26 10.87
CA ASP A 44 1.21 16.41 11.38
C ASP A 44 2.03 17.32 12.29
N GLU A 45 3.03 16.80 13.00
CA GLU A 45 3.94 17.59 13.83
C GLU A 45 4.54 18.79 13.08
N ILE A 46 4.72 18.65 11.76
CA ILE A 46 5.30 19.72 10.93
C ILE A 46 4.40 20.98 10.93
N GLU A 47 3.09 20.81 11.07
CA GLU A 47 2.16 21.94 11.07
C GLU A 47 2.27 22.75 12.34
N GLU A 48 2.60 22.11 13.45
CA GLU A 48 2.79 22.74 14.76
C GLU A 48 4.17 23.38 14.92
N TRP A 49 5.12 23.09 14.04
CA TRP A 49 6.46 23.65 14.15
C TRP A 49 6.48 25.16 13.92
N PRO A 50 7.25 25.94 14.71
CA PRO A 50 7.47 27.34 14.44
C PRO A 50 8.14 27.55 13.08
N ALA A 51 7.96 28.72 12.47
CA ALA A 51 8.41 29.00 11.10
C ALA A 51 9.90 28.72 10.88
N TRP A 52 10.77 29.07 11.84
CA TRP A 52 12.20 28.79 11.75
C TRP A 52 12.50 27.29 11.70
N LYS A 53 11.75 26.44 12.42
CA LYS A 53 11.89 25.00 12.39
C LYS A 53 11.36 24.42 11.06
N LYS A 54 10.23 24.94 10.54
CA LYS A 54 9.73 24.57 9.19
C LYS A 54 10.75 24.85 8.10
N ALA A 55 11.47 25.98 8.18
CA ALA A 55 12.55 26.31 7.25
C ALA A 55 13.71 25.30 7.26
N THR A 56 13.92 24.57 8.36
CA THR A 56 14.95 23.51 8.45
C THR A 56 14.47 22.16 7.91
N LEU A 57 13.19 21.99 7.54
CA LEU A 57 12.64 20.72 7.09
C LEU A 57 13.41 20.09 5.93
N PRO A 58 13.84 20.81 4.87
CA PRO A 58 14.62 20.21 3.80
C PRO A 58 15.91 19.56 4.30
N ALA A 59 16.63 20.19 5.21
CA ALA A 59 17.83 19.61 5.81
C ALA A 59 17.52 18.41 6.72
N ARG A 60 16.43 18.49 7.50
CA ARG A 60 16.00 17.41 8.41
C ARG A 60 15.50 16.17 7.68
N VAL A 61 14.88 16.33 6.52
CA VAL A 61 14.50 15.20 5.65
C VAL A 61 15.73 14.39 5.24
N ILE A 62 16.85 15.05 4.97
CA ILE A 62 18.11 14.40 4.61
C ILE A 62 18.81 13.85 5.85
N TRP A 63 18.92 14.64 6.89
CA TRP A 63 19.59 14.26 8.13
C TRP A 63 18.93 14.91 9.35
N ASN A 64 18.37 14.09 10.24
CA ASN A 64 17.76 14.58 11.48
C ASN A 64 18.54 14.15 12.72
N PRO A 65 19.42 15.03 13.26
CA PRO A 65 20.24 14.70 14.42
C PRO A 65 19.41 14.48 15.70
N THR A 66 18.26 15.16 15.82
CA THR A 66 17.34 14.97 16.95
C THR A 66 16.79 13.55 16.96
N THR A 67 16.27 13.08 15.81
CA THR A 67 15.75 11.72 15.69
C THR A 67 16.84 10.68 15.95
N LYS A 68 18.06 10.88 15.41
CA LYS A 68 19.19 9.97 15.67
C LYS A 68 19.46 9.87 17.17
N ARG A 69 19.52 11.00 17.88
CA ARG A 69 19.76 11.04 19.32
C ARG A 69 18.65 10.34 20.10
N ASP A 70 17.38 10.66 19.81
CA ASP A 70 16.23 10.15 20.52
C ASP A 70 16.12 8.63 20.32
N LEU A 71 16.32 8.14 19.10
CA LEU A 71 16.36 6.70 18.82
C LEU A 71 17.55 6.03 19.52
N SER A 72 18.73 6.68 19.59
CA SER A 72 19.88 6.13 20.31
C SER A 72 19.63 6.00 21.81
N VAL A 73 18.78 6.83 22.41
CA VAL A 73 18.34 6.68 23.80
C VAL A 73 17.44 5.44 23.92
N GLU A 74 16.42 5.33 23.06
CA GLU A 74 15.49 4.19 23.04
C GLU A 74 16.22 2.85 22.85
N LEU A 75 17.21 2.80 21.93
CA LEU A 75 18.01 1.60 21.70
C LEU A 75 18.81 1.16 22.93
N ARG A 76 19.36 2.10 23.70
CA ARG A 76 20.09 1.80 24.94
C ARG A 76 19.18 1.32 26.07
N GLU A 77 17.98 1.90 26.17
CA GLU A 77 17.02 1.57 27.24
C GLU A 77 16.30 0.25 26.96
N PHE A 78 15.87 0.04 25.72
CA PHE A 78 15.09 -1.13 25.33
C PHE A 78 15.97 -2.34 25.01
N GLN A 79 17.14 -2.12 24.42
CA GLN A 79 18.06 -3.17 23.94
C GLN A 79 17.34 -4.20 23.05
N PRO A 80 16.80 -3.76 21.90
CA PRO A 80 16.07 -4.65 21.00
C PRO A 80 17.01 -5.66 20.32
N ASP A 81 16.50 -6.86 20.04
CA ASP A 81 17.20 -7.87 19.24
C ASP A 81 17.25 -7.44 17.74
N VAL A 82 16.22 -6.73 17.30
CA VAL A 82 16.07 -6.26 15.91
C VAL A 82 15.28 -4.95 15.87
N VAL A 83 15.64 -4.08 14.94
CA VAL A 83 14.86 -2.88 14.58
C VAL A 83 14.18 -3.13 13.24
N HIS A 84 12.86 -2.94 13.18
CA HIS A 84 12.10 -3.01 11.94
C HIS A 84 11.62 -1.63 11.51
N VAL A 85 12.13 -1.16 10.38
CA VAL A 85 11.84 0.17 9.83
C VAL A 85 10.79 0.04 8.74
N HIS A 86 9.72 0.84 8.80
CA HIS A 86 8.69 0.90 7.75
C HIS A 86 8.78 2.18 6.93
N ASN A 87 8.89 3.35 7.58
CA ASN A 87 8.97 4.63 6.90
C ASN A 87 9.86 5.60 7.69
N THR A 88 10.69 6.32 6.98
CA THR A 88 11.56 7.35 7.58
C THR A 88 11.23 8.77 7.11
N PHE A 89 10.28 8.91 6.18
CA PHE A 89 9.99 10.18 5.52
C PHE A 89 8.68 10.80 6.03
N PRO A 90 8.61 12.10 6.29
CA PRO A 90 9.69 13.10 6.13
C PRO A 90 10.45 13.46 7.42
N VAL A 91 10.02 13.00 8.61
CA VAL A 91 10.52 13.52 9.90
C VAL A 91 11.67 12.70 10.47
N LEU A 92 11.63 11.38 10.33
CA LEU A 92 12.65 10.48 10.90
C LEU A 92 14.01 10.58 10.20
N SER A 93 14.02 10.64 8.87
CA SER A 93 15.21 10.60 7.99
C SER A 93 16.03 9.29 8.07
N PRO A 94 16.90 9.01 7.08
CA PRO A 94 17.81 7.86 7.14
C PRO A 94 18.81 7.86 8.31
N SER A 95 18.86 8.95 9.11
CA SER A 95 19.71 9.01 10.32
C SER A 95 19.37 7.93 11.36
N VAL A 96 18.16 7.35 11.31
CA VAL A 96 17.74 6.20 12.14
C VAL A 96 18.61 4.97 11.89
N LEU A 97 19.03 4.72 10.65
CA LEU A 97 19.91 3.60 10.31
C LEU A 97 21.29 3.72 10.93
N TYR A 98 21.79 4.96 11.03
CA TYR A 98 23.06 5.22 11.71
C TYR A 98 22.95 5.05 13.22
N ALA A 99 21.80 5.37 13.84
CA ALA A 99 21.58 5.09 15.26
C ALA A 99 21.62 3.56 15.54
N CYS A 100 20.97 2.75 14.68
CA CYS A 100 20.99 1.29 14.77
C CYS A 100 22.40 0.73 14.59
N ARG A 101 23.13 1.20 13.56
CA ARG A 101 24.54 0.82 13.34
C ARG A 101 25.41 1.12 14.56
N ASP A 102 25.31 2.33 15.11
CA ASP A 102 26.12 2.78 16.24
C ASP A 102 25.79 1.98 17.51
N ALA A 103 24.58 1.42 17.61
CA ALA A 103 24.16 0.52 18.69
C ALA A 103 24.45 -0.97 18.40
N GLY A 104 24.88 -1.33 17.19
CA GLY A 104 25.13 -2.72 16.79
C GLY A 104 23.86 -3.56 16.64
N VAL A 105 22.70 -2.94 16.41
CA VAL A 105 21.40 -3.64 16.29
C VAL A 105 21.07 -3.84 14.82
N PRO A 106 20.75 -5.08 14.38
CA PRO A 106 20.39 -5.37 12.99
C PRO A 106 19.08 -4.69 12.60
N VAL A 107 19.00 -4.29 11.32
CA VAL A 107 17.84 -3.58 10.77
C VAL A 107 17.17 -4.41 9.69
N VAL A 108 15.87 -4.62 9.83
CA VAL A 108 14.95 -5.06 8.77
C VAL A 108 14.18 -3.84 8.26
N ILE A 109 13.92 -3.77 6.96
CA ILE A 109 13.07 -2.73 6.39
C ILE A 109 11.98 -3.31 5.52
N THR A 110 10.73 -2.88 5.74
CA THR A 110 9.64 -3.11 4.77
C THR A 110 9.50 -1.90 3.86
N LEU A 111 9.56 -2.12 2.56
CA LEU A 111 9.39 -1.11 1.53
C LEU A 111 7.92 -1.06 1.12
N HIS A 112 7.22 0.03 1.44
CA HIS A 112 5.77 0.16 1.18
C HIS A 112 5.45 0.97 -0.08
N ASN A 113 6.44 1.63 -0.68
CA ASN A 113 6.28 2.51 -1.83
C ASN A 113 7.58 2.58 -2.64
N TYR A 114 7.56 3.32 -3.74
CA TYR A 114 8.71 3.46 -4.64
C TYR A 114 9.60 4.69 -4.35
N LYS A 115 9.47 5.31 -3.18
CA LYS A 115 10.11 6.62 -2.89
C LYS A 115 11.64 6.61 -2.95
N LEU A 116 12.26 5.45 -2.87
CA LEU A 116 13.73 5.33 -3.03
C LEU A 116 14.22 5.59 -4.46
N LEU A 117 13.34 5.46 -5.47
CA LEU A 117 13.65 5.76 -6.88
C LEU A 117 12.74 6.86 -7.45
N CYS A 118 11.46 6.83 -7.13
CA CYS A 118 10.47 7.79 -7.61
C CYS A 118 10.20 8.85 -6.52
N ALA A 119 10.39 10.14 -6.82
CA ALA A 119 10.22 11.20 -5.81
C ALA A 119 8.78 11.34 -5.31
N SER A 120 7.75 11.10 -6.15
CA SER A 120 6.34 11.01 -5.73
C SER A 120 6.09 9.71 -4.93
N GLY A 121 6.74 8.62 -5.29
CA GLY A 121 6.63 7.31 -4.65
C GLY A 121 5.63 6.36 -5.28
N ASP A 122 5.08 6.70 -6.44
CA ASP A 122 3.96 5.99 -7.07
C ASP A 122 4.20 5.61 -8.55
N PHE A 123 5.29 6.06 -9.16
CA PHE A 123 5.55 5.90 -10.60
C PHE A 123 4.39 6.32 -11.50
N TYR A 124 3.68 7.38 -11.09
CA TYR A 124 2.54 7.92 -11.82
C TYR A 124 2.72 9.41 -12.06
N ARG A 125 2.39 9.88 -13.28
CA ARG A 125 2.49 11.29 -13.67
C ARG A 125 1.54 11.60 -14.83
N GLU A 126 0.83 12.70 -14.72
CA GLU A 126 -0.02 13.22 -15.80
C GLU A 126 -1.00 12.19 -16.39
N GLY A 127 -1.63 11.40 -15.50
CA GLY A 127 -2.63 10.42 -15.91
C GLY A 127 -2.08 9.10 -16.44
N SER A 128 -0.76 8.84 -16.32
CA SER A 128 -0.15 7.60 -16.80
C SER A 128 0.99 7.09 -15.92
N VAL A 129 1.30 5.80 -16.05
CA VAL A 129 2.50 5.19 -15.46
C VAL A 129 3.76 5.87 -16.01
N CYS A 130 4.74 6.12 -15.14
CA CYS A 130 5.99 6.77 -15.47
C CYS A 130 7.18 6.07 -14.83
N HIS A 131 8.05 5.47 -15.63
CA HIS A 131 9.26 4.79 -15.17
C HIS A 131 10.54 5.56 -15.45
N ASP A 132 10.49 6.88 -15.74
CA ASP A 132 11.66 7.70 -16.09
C ASP A 132 12.78 7.66 -15.06
N CYS A 133 12.45 7.41 -13.78
CA CYS A 133 13.41 7.32 -12.68
C CYS A 133 13.77 5.90 -12.25
N ALA A 134 13.14 4.86 -12.80
CA ALA A 134 13.32 3.46 -12.35
C ALA A 134 14.77 2.96 -12.50
N GLY A 135 15.48 3.43 -13.52
CA GLY A 135 16.91 3.16 -13.72
C GLY A 135 17.85 3.90 -12.77
N GLY A 136 17.34 4.61 -11.75
CA GLY A 136 18.14 5.31 -10.74
C GLY A 136 18.59 6.72 -11.13
N ASN A 137 18.18 7.25 -12.30
CA ASN A 137 18.42 8.65 -12.67
C ASN A 137 17.25 9.52 -12.20
N PRO A 138 17.42 10.39 -11.18
CA PRO A 138 16.33 11.17 -10.62
C PRO A 138 16.10 12.53 -11.31
N LEU A 139 16.88 12.90 -12.35
CA LEU A 139 16.74 14.19 -13.03
C LEU A 139 15.34 14.44 -13.60
N PRO A 140 14.65 13.43 -14.21
CA PRO A 140 13.29 13.61 -14.66
C PRO A 140 12.32 14.06 -13.55
N ALA A 141 12.48 13.53 -12.32
CA ALA A 141 11.64 13.93 -11.20
C ALA A 141 11.77 15.42 -10.87
N VAL A 142 13.01 15.94 -10.82
CA VAL A 142 13.25 17.37 -10.52
C VAL A 142 12.73 18.26 -11.66
N ARG A 143 12.96 17.86 -12.92
CA ARG A 143 12.48 18.59 -14.10
C ARG A 143 10.96 18.76 -14.08
N ASN A 144 10.26 17.70 -13.72
CA ASN A 144 8.79 17.64 -13.72
C ASN A 144 8.15 18.01 -12.37
N SER A 145 8.95 18.42 -11.36
CA SER A 145 8.43 18.79 -10.03
C SER A 145 7.54 17.72 -9.40
N CYS A 146 7.90 16.43 -9.54
CA CYS A 146 7.04 15.28 -9.23
C CYS A 146 6.56 15.21 -7.77
N TYR A 147 7.31 15.80 -6.81
CA TYR A 147 6.88 15.81 -5.42
C TYR A 147 6.20 17.15 -5.08
N ARG A 148 4.89 17.07 -4.79
CA ARG A 148 4.03 18.22 -4.41
C ARG A 148 4.02 19.38 -5.42
N GLY A 149 4.27 19.13 -6.69
CA GLY A 149 4.34 20.18 -7.70
C GLY A 149 5.49 21.20 -7.49
N SER A 150 6.45 20.92 -6.60
CA SER A 150 7.51 21.85 -6.19
C SER A 150 8.90 21.32 -6.56
N LYS A 151 9.64 22.09 -7.35
CA LYS A 151 11.03 21.77 -7.69
C LYS A 151 11.91 21.64 -6.46
N LEU A 152 11.76 22.55 -5.48
CA LEU A 152 12.57 22.53 -4.25
C LEU A 152 12.25 21.28 -3.40
N ALA A 153 10.98 20.97 -3.20
CA ALA A 153 10.58 19.79 -2.44
C ALA A 153 11.02 18.50 -3.14
N THR A 154 10.91 18.45 -4.47
CA THR A 154 11.39 17.31 -5.27
C THR A 154 12.90 17.18 -5.19
N ALA A 155 13.66 18.26 -5.37
CA ALA A 155 15.11 18.24 -5.25
C ALA A 155 15.57 17.77 -3.86
N THR A 156 14.89 18.20 -2.79
CA THR A 156 15.16 17.74 -1.42
C THR A 156 14.96 16.22 -1.28
N THR A 157 13.85 15.70 -1.80
CA THR A 157 13.54 14.25 -1.77
C THR A 157 14.58 13.47 -2.56
N VAL A 158 14.94 13.95 -3.76
CA VAL A 158 15.97 13.34 -4.62
C VAL A 158 17.34 13.38 -3.94
N LEU A 159 17.71 14.50 -3.32
CA LEU A 159 18.98 14.61 -2.62
C LEU A 159 19.04 13.65 -1.44
N ASN A 160 17.95 13.49 -0.69
CA ASN A 160 17.85 12.51 0.39
C ASN A 160 18.10 11.09 -0.12
N THR A 161 17.36 10.64 -1.12
CA THR A 161 17.50 9.26 -1.62
C THR A 161 18.87 9.00 -2.26
N ARG A 162 19.42 9.98 -3.01
CA ARG A 162 20.71 9.85 -3.67
C ARG A 162 21.88 9.85 -2.68
N SER A 163 21.90 10.76 -1.70
CA SER A 163 22.95 10.84 -0.70
C SER A 163 23.00 9.65 0.23
N HIS A 164 21.83 9.03 0.46
CA HIS A 164 21.70 7.86 1.32
C HIS A 164 21.59 6.52 0.58
N ARG A 165 21.79 6.49 -0.76
CA ARG A 165 21.72 5.24 -1.51
C ARG A 165 22.59 4.14 -0.88
N ARG A 166 23.86 4.44 -0.61
CA ARG A 166 24.77 3.50 0.05
C ARG A 166 24.38 3.18 1.49
N THR A 167 23.75 4.12 2.18
CA THR A 167 23.21 3.89 3.53
C THR A 167 22.13 2.80 3.50
N TRP A 168 21.18 2.92 2.55
CA TRP A 168 20.15 1.91 2.34
C TRP A 168 20.74 0.55 1.93
N GLN A 169 21.77 0.52 1.10
CA GLN A 169 22.42 -0.72 0.65
C GLN A 169 23.26 -1.41 1.75
N ASN A 170 23.91 -0.64 2.63
CA ASN A 170 24.96 -1.15 3.51
C ASN A 170 24.58 -1.22 4.99
N LEU A 171 23.51 -0.55 5.43
CA LEU A 171 23.13 -0.52 6.85
C LEU A 171 21.83 -1.30 7.14
N VAL A 172 21.30 -2.03 6.18
CA VAL A 172 20.09 -2.85 6.31
C VAL A 172 20.45 -4.32 6.20
N SER A 173 20.08 -5.11 7.20
CA SER A 173 20.36 -6.55 7.27
C SER A 173 19.39 -7.38 6.42
N ALA A 174 18.15 -6.93 6.25
CA ALA A 174 17.18 -7.58 5.38
C ALA A 174 16.14 -6.58 4.84
N TYR A 175 15.75 -6.78 3.58
CA TYR A 175 14.71 -6.00 2.89
C TYR A 175 13.48 -6.86 2.69
N LEU A 176 12.32 -6.31 3.03
CA LEU A 176 11.01 -6.89 2.76
C LEU A 176 10.31 -6.07 1.70
N PHE A 177 10.09 -6.69 0.55
CA PHE A 177 9.24 -6.17 -0.51
C PHE A 177 7.85 -6.74 -0.31
N ILE A 178 6.82 -5.92 -0.54
CA ILE A 178 5.42 -6.33 -0.35
C ILE A 178 4.82 -6.97 -1.60
N SER A 179 5.58 -7.03 -2.70
CA SER A 179 5.23 -7.76 -3.93
C SER A 179 6.48 -8.00 -4.79
N GLU A 180 6.44 -9.00 -5.67
CA GLU A 180 7.48 -9.25 -6.67
C GLU A 180 7.56 -8.11 -7.70
N SER A 181 6.40 -7.56 -8.07
CA SER A 181 6.29 -6.38 -8.93
C SER A 181 7.06 -5.19 -8.33
N GLN A 182 6.88 -4.94 -7.04
CA GLN A 182 7.61 -3.88 -6.34
C GLN A 182 9.12 -4.16 -6.32
N ARG A 183 9.53 -5.40 -6.03
CA ARG A 183 10.95 -5.80 -6.04
C ARG A 183 11.59 -5.53 -7.40
N THR A 184 10.89 -5.90 -8.48
CA THR A 184 11.34 -5.67 -9.86
C THR A 184 11.48 -4.18 -10.18
N LEU A 185 10.50 -3.35 -9.82
CA LEU A 185 10.53 -1.91 -10.06
C LEU A 185 11.60 -1.19 -9.22
N LEU A 186 11.95 -1.72 -8.05
CA LEU A 186 13.02 -1.21 -7.21
C LEU A 186 14.40 -1.82 -7.52
N ALA A 187 14.53 -2.66 -8.54
CA ALA A 187 15.82 -3.25 -8.93
C ALA A 187 16.92 -2.19 -9.19
N GLY A 188 16.52 -1.00 -9.67
CA GLY A 188 17.44 0.14 -9.81
C GLY A 188 18.10 0.60 -8.50
N MET A 189 17.67 0.12 -7.33
CA MET A 189 18.35 0.36 -6.05
C MET A 189 19.54 -0.55 -5.83
N ASP A 190 19.65 -1.65 -6.56
CA ASP A 190 20.78 -2.59 -6.48
C ASP A 190 20.97 -3.12 -5.04
N PHE A 191 19.87 -3.59 -4.44
CA PHE A 191 19.93 -4.25 -3.15
C PHE A 191 20.50 -5.67 -3.26
N ASP A 192 21.18 -6.11 -2.23
CA ASP A 192 21.71 -7.46 -2.15
C ASP A 192 20.59 -8.50 -2.22
N ALA A 193 20.67 -9.39 -3.22
CA ALA A 193 19.64 -10.40 -3.46
C ALA A 193 19.50 -11.40 -2.29
N ASP A 194 20.63 -11.76 -1.63
CA ASP A 194 20.64 -12.72 -0.51
C ASP A 194 19.96 -12.16 0.75
N ARG A 195 19.75 -10.83 0.80
CA ARG A 195 19.05 -10.12 1.89
C ARG A 195 17.69 -9.57 1.48
N SER A 196 17.21 -9.92 0.29
CA SER A 196 15.97 -9.39 -0.30
C SER A 196 14.88 -10.46 -0.30
N PHE A 197 13.83 -10.25 0.46
CA PHE A 197 12.71 -11.17 0.61
C PHE A 197 11.42 -10.52 0.13
N VAL A 198 10.52 -11.31 -0.45
CA VAL A 198 9.14 -10.87 -0.72
C VAL A 198 8.23 -11.46 0.33
N ARG A 199 7.46 -10.58 0.97
CA ARG A 199 6.46 -10.94 1.95
C ARG A 199 5.22 -10.09 1.70
N TYR A 200 4.18 -10.73 1.22
CA TYR A 200 2.91 -10.06 0.98
C TYR A 200 2.32 -9.50 2.27
N ASN A 201 1.60 -8.38 2.17
CA ASN A 201 0.80 -7.95 3.29
C ASN A 201 -0.36 -8.94 3.50
N TYR A 202 -0.84 -9.01 4.74
CA TYR A 202 -1.99 -9.81 5.11
C TYR A 202 -3.05 -8.91 5.77
N VAL A 203 -4.26 -9.42 5.87
CA VAL A 203 -5.35 -8.75 6.58
C VAL A 203 -6.02 -9.79 7.47
N PRO A 204 -6.01 -9.62 8.80
CA PRO A 204 -6.76 -10.52 9.69
C PRO A 204 -8.25 -10.41 9.41
N TYR A 205 -8.90 -11.55 9.25
CA TYR A 205 -10.34 -11.64 9.04
C TYR A 205 -10.90 -12.89 9.73
N ASP A 206 -11.84 -12.69 10.64
CA ASP A 206 -12.56 -13.71 11.40
C ASP A 206 -14.10 -13.61 11.21
N GLY A 207 -14.50 -12.76 10.27
CA GLY A 207 -15.92 -12.54 9.96
C GLY A 207 -16.52 -13.64 9.08
N PRO A 208 -17.82 -13.50 8.74
CA PRO A 208 -18.54 -14.46 7.91
C PRO A 208 -18.00 -14.49 6.48
N VAL A 209 -17.79 -15.69 5.95
CA VAL A 209 -17.47 -15.93 4.55
C VAL A 209 -18.77 -16.13 3.78
N ILE A 210 -18.82 -15.65 2.54
CA ILE A 210 -19.98 -15.85 1.67
C ILE A 210 -20.16 -17.34 1.43
N ASP A 211 -21.38 -17.85 1.72
CA ASP A 211 -21.72 -19.24 1.42
C ASP A 211 -21.85 -19.43 -0.09
N PRO A 212 -20.93 -20.17 -0.72
CA PRO A 212 -20.97 -20.40 -2.17
C PRO A 212 -22.14 -21.28 -2.63
N ALA A 213 -22.82 -21.96 -1.71
CA ALA A 213 -24.01 -22.75 -2.02
C ALA A 213 -25.31 -21.91 -1.94
N ALA A 214 -25.25 -20.72 -1.34
CA ALA A 214 -26.39 -19.83 -1.27
C ALA A 214 -26.67 -19.20 -2.64
N LYS A 215 -27.96 -19.06 -2.98
CA LYS A 215 -28.38 -18.29 -4.15
C LYS A 215 -27.92 -16.84 -3.96
N ASP A 216 -27.18 -16.29 -4.93
CA ASP A 216 -26.64 -14.95 -4.86
C ASP A 216 -27.69 -13.87 -5.21
N PRO A 217 -28.30 -13.23 -4.19
CA PRO A 217 -29.27 -12.15 -4.42
C PRO A 217 -28.59 -10.80 -4.67
N ARG A 218 -27.26 -10.73 -4.52
CA ARG A 218 -26.52 -9.46 -4.57
C ARG A 218 -26.53 -8.89 -5.98
N ARG A 219 -26.91 -7.66 -6.10
CA ARG A 219 -26.89 -6.91 -7.36
C ARG A 219 -26.06 -5.64 -7.23
N GLN A 220 -24.93 -5.74 -6.52
CA GLN A 220 -24.03 -4.64 -6.25
C GLN A 220 -22.60 -5.00 -6.62
N VAL A 221 -21.86 -4.04 -7.11
CA VAL A 221 -20.39 -4.04 -7.16
C VAL A 221 -19.88 -2.89 -6.29
N THR A 222 -18.69 -3.05 -5.76
CA THR A 222 -18.14 -2.06 -4.81
C THR A 222 -16.75 -1.58 -5.25
N TYR A 223 -16.51 -0.28 -5.13
CA TYR A 223 -15.20 0.33 -5.14
C TYR A 223 -14.81 0.72 -3.72
N VAL A 224 -13.61 0.35 -3.28
CA VAL A 224 -13.04 0.77 -2.00
C VAL A 224 -11.67 1.36 -2.24
N GLY A 225 -11.49 2.65 -1.97
CA GLY A 225 -10.21 3.29 -2.19
C GLY A 225 -10.23 4.82 -2.13
N ARG A 226 -9.04 5.39 -2.28
CA ARG A 226 -8.91 6.84 -2.39
C ARG A 226 -9.46 7.33 -3.73
N LEU A 227 -10.31 8.35 -3.70
CA LEU A 227 -10.90 8.94 -4.90
C LEU A 227 -9.89 9.91 -5.54
N ASP A 228 -9.05 9.39 -6.41
CA ASP A 228 -8.10 10.15 -7.23
C ASP A 228 -7.86 9.48 -8.58
N ALA A 229 -7.11 10.17 -9.45
CA ALA A 229 -6.82 9.67 -10.80
C ALA A 229 -5.96 8.40 -10.78
N ALA A 230 -4.98 8.30 -9.88
CA ALA A 230 -4.10 7.14 -9.79
C ALA A 230 -4.84 5.86 -9.38
N LYS A 231 -5.87 5.99 -8.51
CA LYS A 231 -6.73 4.87 -8.11
C LYS A 231 -7.89 4.63 -9.10
N GLY A 232 -7.89 5.33 -10.23
CA GLY A 232 -8.78 5.08 -11.36
C GLY A 232 -10.22 5.58 -11.16
N ALA A 233 -10.46 6.60 -10.32
CA ALA A 233 -11.81 7.16 -10.19
C ALA A 233 -12.38 7.61 -11.55
N PRO A 234 -11.62 8.27 -12.46
CA PRO A 234 -12.11 8.60 -13.80
C PRO A 234 -12.42 7.38 -14.66
N LEU A 235 -11.61 6.32 -14.54
CA LEU A 235 -11.81 5.07 -15.28
C LEU A 235 -13.07 4.35 -14.78
N LEU A 236 -13.29 4.32 -13.46
CA LEU A 236 -14.52 3.79 -12.85
C LEU A 236 -15.76 4.49 -13.40
N MET A 237 -15.78 5.83 -13.37
CA MET A 237 -16.91 6.62 -13.85
C MET A 237 -17.22 6.33 -15.32
N LYS A 238 -16.20 6.35 -16.20
CA LYS A 238 -16.36 6.06 -17.62
C LYS A 238 -16.81 4.62 -17.89
N GLY A 239 -16.22 3.65 -17.21
CA GLY A 239 -16.58 2.24 -17.33
C GLY A 239 -17.99 1.97 -16.85
N TRP A 240 -18.40 2.61 -15.75
CA TRP A 240 -19.77 2.53 -15.26
C TRP A 240 -20.78 3.13 -16.22
N ASP A 241 -20.52 4.31 -16.77
CA ASP A 241 -21.39 4.95 -17.77
C ASP A 241 -21.53 4.09 -19.04
N ALA A 242 -20.42 3.50 -19.51
CA ALA A 242 -20.46 2.60 -20.67
C ALA A 242 -21.26 1.32 -20.38
N TYR A 243 -21.11 0.72 -19.18
CA TYR A 243 -21.92 -0.41 -18.72
C TYR A 243 -23.42 -0.04 -18.67
N ARG A 244 -23.77 1.08 -18.01
CA ARG A 244 -25.14 1.56 -17.87
C ARG A 244 -25.83 1.83 -19.20
N ALA A 245 -25.10 2.34 -20.17
CA ALA A 245 -25.63 2.59 -21.51
C ALA A 245 -26.14 1.30 -22.21
N ILE A 246 -25.61 0.13 -21.82
CA ILE A 246 -26.01 -1.17 -22.37
C ILE A 246 -27.04 -1.86 -21.46
N ALA A 247 -26.79 -1.89 -20.14
CA ALA A 247 -27.62 -2.60 -19.17
C ALA A 247 -28.98 -1.92 -18.91
N GLY A 248 -29.10 -0.60 -19.15
CA GLY A 248 -30.35 0.14 -18.94
C GLY A 248 -30.73 0.30 -17.47
N ASP A 249 -32.03 0.29 -17.17
CA ASP A 249 -32.56 0.58 -15.83
C ASP A 249 -32.41 -0.58 -14.85
N ASP A 250 -32.27 -1.82 -15.33
CA ASP A 250 -32.07 -3.02 -14.50
C ASP A 250 -30.58 -3.33 -14.22
N ALA A 251 -29.71 -2.32 -14.27
CA ALA A 251 -28.29 -2.48 -14.01
C ALA A 251 -28.00 -2.75 -12.53
N LEU A 252 -26.77 -3.26 -12.28
CA LEU A 252 -26.19 -3.40 -10.94
C LEU A 252 -26.19 -2.05 -10.19
N GLN A 253 -26.08 -2.12 -8.87
CA GLN A 253 -25.75 -0.98 -8.02
C GLN A 253 -24.22 -0.84 -7.90
N LEU A 254 -23.73 0.39 -7.85
CA LEU A 254 -22.34 0.68 -7.54
C LEU A 254 -22.25 1.37 -6.19
N ALA A 255 -21.58 0.74 -5.23
CA ALA A 255 -21.26 1.35 -3.96
C ALA A 255 -19.81 1.85 -3.99
N ILE A 256 -19.58 3.12 -3.62
CA ILE A 256 -18.25 3.76 -3.59
C ILE A 256 -17.91 4.13 -2.15
N ALA A 257 -16.91 3.46 -1.57
CA ALA A 257 -16.38 3.76 -0.25
C ALA A 257 -15.00 4.39 -0.35
N GLY A 258 -14.87 5.58 0.20
CA GLY A 258 -13.61 6.32 0.24
C GLY A 258 -13.80 7.83 0.18
N GLY A 259 -12.68 8.52 0.18
CA GLY A 259 -12.58 9.96 0.03
C GLY A 259 -11.30 10.32 -0.75
N GLY A 260 -11.11 11.56 -1.07
CA GLY A 260 -9.93 11.99 -1.80
C GLY A 260 -10.16 13.27 -2.60
N PRO A 261 -9.15 13.73 -3.35
CA PRO A 261 -9.22 15.00 -4.07
C PRO A 261 -10.31 15.06 -5.15
N MET A 262 -10.81 13.92 -5.62
CA MET A 262 -11.90 13.85 -6.60
C MET A 262 -13.29 13.61 -5.99
N LEU A 263 -13.45 13.73 -4.67
CA LEU A 263 -14.73 13.46 -4.01
C LEU A 263 -15.85 14.34 -4.56
N ASP A 264 -15.61 15.64 -4.77
CA ASP A 264 -16.61 16.57 -5.30
C ASP A 264 -17.01 16.21 -6.74
N GLU A 265 -16.04 15.83 -7.58
CA GLU A 265 -16.28 15.40 -8.95
C GLU A 265 -17.10 14.12 -9.01
N VAL A 266 -16.73 13.12 -8.19
CA VAL A 266 -17.45 11.84 -8.10
C VAL A 266 -18.86 12.06 -7.52
N THR A 267 -19.03 12.99 -6.57
CA THR A 267 -20.34 13.35 -6.00
C THR A 267 -21.24 13.99 -7.06
N ALA A 268 -20.71 14.94 -7.83
CA ALA A 268 -21.46 15.57 -8.91
C ALA A 268 -21.84 14.56 -10.01
N TRP A 269 -20.93 13.65 -10.37
CA TRP A 269 -21.20 12.57 -11.33
C TRP A 269 -22.27 11.59 -10.83
N ALA A 270 -22.27 11.24 -9.53
CA ALA A 270 -23.21 10.33 -8.93
C ALA A 270 -24.64 10.91 -8.80
N ALA A 271 -24.80 12.23 -8.74
CA ALA A 271 -26.06 12.91 -8.44
C ALA A 271 -27.20 12.52 -9.40
N ASP A 272 -26.92 12.32 -10.69
CA ASP A 272 -27.87 11.94 -11.72
C ASP A 272 -27.91 10.41 -11.98
N ARG A 273 -27.33 9.62 -11.10
CA ARG A 273 -27.19 8.16 -11.25
C ARG A 273 -27.72 7.41 -10.04
N PRO A 274 -29.03 7.11 -9.99
CA PRO A 274 -29.65 6.44 -8.84
C PRO A 274 -29.04 5.08 -8.49
N SER A 275 -28.32 4.45 -9.44
CA SER A 275 -27.62 3.18 -9.22
C SER A 275 -26.25 3.37 -8.54
N VAL A 276 -25.81 4.60 -8.24
CA VAL A 276 -24.52 4.89 -7.59
C VAL A 276 -24.76 5.40 -6.16
N GLN A 277 -24.10 4.75 -5.20
CA GLN A 277 -24.21 5.10 -3.78
C GLN A 277 -22.84 5.45 -3.22
N LEU A 278 -22.70 6.68 -2.72
CA LEU A 278 -21.48 7.11 -2.02
C LEU A 278 -21.60 6.76 -0.53
N ARG A 279 -20.67 5.95 -0.03
CA ARG A 279 -20.64 5.48 1.37
C ARG A 279 -19.69 6.30 2.24
N GLY A 280 -18.94 7.23 1.64
CA GLY A 280 -17.92 8.01 2.37
C GLY A 280 -16.76 7.16 2.89
N MET A 281 -16.07 7.66 3.91
CA MET A 281 -14.99 6.95 4.59
C MET A 281 -15.58 5.94 5.58
N LEU A 282 -15.24 4.67 5.44
CA LEU A 282 -15.72 3.58 6.28
C LEU A 282 -14.61 3.02 7.18
N GLY A 283 -15.01 2.53 8.35
CA GLY A 283 -14.17 1.71 9.22
C GLY A 283 -13.97 0.29 8.66
N LYS A 284 -12.98 -0.43 9.19
CA LYS A 284 -12.65 -1.79 8.71
C LYS A 284 -13.83 -2.77 8.75
N PRO A 285 -14.65 -2.86 9.82
CA PRO A 285 -15.81 -3.75 9.84
C PRO A 285 -16.83 -3.41 8.74
N ASP A 286 -17.09 -2.11 8.53
CA ASP A 286 -18.06 -1.66 7.53
C ASP A 286 -17.56 -1.90 6.10
N ILE A 287 -16.23 -1.82 5.87
CA ILE A 287 -15.62 -2.19 4.57
C ILE A 287 -15.86 -3.68 4.30
N PHE A 288 -15.63 -4.56 5.26
CA PHE A 288 -15.90 -5.99 5.09
C PHE A 288 -17.38 -6.29 4.85
N SER A 289 -18.30 -5.62 5.58
CA SER A 289 -19.74 -5.75 5.34
C SER A 289 -20.08 -5.32 3.91
N LEU A 290 -19.60 -4.16 3.48
CA LEU A 290 -19.86 -3.63 2.14
C LEU A 290 -19.31 -4.56 1.04
N ILE A 291 -18.12 -5.10 1.22
CA ILE A 291 -17.54 -6.11 0.31
C ILE A 291 -18.46 -7.35 0.29
N GLY A 292 -18.88 -7.86 1.45
CA GLY A 292 -19.76 -9.01 1.56
C GLY A 292 -21.13 -8.84 0.90
N GLU A 293 -21.63 -7.61 0.83
CA GLU A 293 -22.87 -7.24 0.12
C GLU A 293 -22.70 -7.16 -1.40
N SER A 294 -21.47 -7.33 -1.91
CA SER A 294 -21.12 -7.11 -3.30
C SER A 294 -20.86 -8.41 -4.04
N ARG A 295 -21.17 -8.44 -5.33
CA ARG A 295 -20.90 -9.56 -6.24
C ARG A 295 -19.44 -9.54 -6.71
N ALA A 296 -18.85 -8.35 -6.82
CA ALA A 296 -17.44 -8.15 -7.12
C ALA A 296 -16.94 -6.82 -6.55
N VAL A 297 -15.61 -6.73 -6.32
CA VAL A 297 -14.92 -5.48 -5.98
C VAL A 297 -14.18 -4.97 -7.20
N VAL A 298 -14.36 -3.69 -7.54
CA VAL A 298 -13.75 -3.06 -8.70
C VAL A 298 -12.54 -2.24 -8.26
N LEU A 299 -11.37 -2.52 -8.83
CA LEU A 299 -10.09 -1.87 -8.55
C LEU A 299 -9.46 -1.34 -9.86
N PRO A 300 -9.91 -0.19 -10.36
CA PRO A 300 -9.52 0.32 -11.68
C PRO A 300 -8.26 1.19 -11.61
N SER A 301 -7.28 0.83 -10.79
CA SER A 301 -6.05 1.60 -10.61
C SER A 301 -5.29 1.82 -11.91
N GLU A 302 -4.79 3.04 -12.11
CA GLU A 302 -4.02 3.46 -13.30
C GLU A 302 -2.54 3.73 -12.96
N TRP A 303 -2.08 3.33 -11.77
CA TRP A 303 -0.69 3.45 -11.31
C TRP A 303 -0.09 2.09 -10.97
N GLU A 304 1.21 2.02 -10.76
CA GLU A 304 1.89 0.81 -10.30
C GLU A 304 1.53 0.52 -8.84
N GLU A 305 0.46 -0.24 -8.62
CA GLU A 305 0.10 -0.67 -7.27
C GLU A 305 1.26 -1.41 -6.61
N THR A 306 1.58 -1.01 -5.38
CA THR A 306 2.61 -1.69 -4.61
C THR A 306 2.12 -2.98 -4.00
N PHE A 307 0.83 -3.04 -3.59
CA PHE A 307 0.19 -4.24 -3.08
C PHE A 307 -1.34 -4.22 -3.25
N GLY A 308 -2.04 -3.22 -2.63
CA GLY A 308 -3.49 -3.15 -2.68
C GLY A 308 -4.16 -4.03 -1.61
N LEU A 309 -4.18 -3.57 -0.34
CA LEU A 309 -4.81 -4.31 0.77
C LEU A 309 -6.26 -4.72 0.51
N VAL A 310 -6.99 -3.94 -0.28
CA VAL A 310 -8.39 -4.22 -0.66
C VAL A 310 -8.51 -5.54 -1.44
N VAL A 311 -7.47 -5.95 -2.18
CA VAL A 311 -7.42 -7.28 -2.83
C VAL A 311 -7.57 -8.37 -1.78
N VAL A 312 -6.73 -8.31 -0.74
CA VAL A 312 -6.75 -9.32 0.33
C VAL A 312 -8.02 -9.21 1.18
N GLU A 313 -8.55 -7.99 1.38
CA GLU A 313 -9.83 -7.77 2.07
C GLU A 313 -10.99 -8.45 1.32
N ALA A 314 -11.05 -8.32 -0.01
CA ALA A 314 -12.07 -8.97 -0.84
C ALA A 314 -11.92 -10.50 -0.84
N MET A 315 -10.70 -11.01 -1.03
CA MET A 315 -10.40 -12.43 -0.98
C MET A 315 -10.75 -13.05 0.37
N ALA A 316 -10.48 -12.35 1.48
CA ALA A 316 -10.81 -12.81 2.82
C ALA A 316 -12.31 -13.02 3.03
N VAL A 317 -13.16 -12.22 2.43
CA VAL A 317 -14.62 -12.33 2.46
C VAL A 317 -15.14 -13.38 1.47
N GLY A 318 -14.35 -13.72 0.45
CA GLY A 318 -14.76 -14.61 -0.65
C GLY A 318 -15.49 -13.85 -1.77
N VAL A 319 -15.08 -12.62 -2.03
CA VAL A 319 -15.60 -11.79 -3.14
C VAL A 319 -14.51 -11.63 -4.20
N PRO A 320 -14.81 -11.92 -5.48
CA PRO A 320 -13.83 -11.80 -6.55
C PRO A 320 -13.58 -10.34 -6.92
N LEU A 321 -12.46 -10.12 -7.62
CA LEU A 321 -12.00 -8.81 -8.02
C LEU A 321 -12.18 -8.58 -9.52
N LEU A 322 -12.50 -7.35 -9.89
CA LEU A 322 -12.33 -6.80 -11.23
C LEU A 322 -11.20 -5.75 -11.14
N ALA A 323 -9.99 -6.14 -11.48
CA ALA A 323 -8.83 -5.31 -11.27
C ALA A 323 -8.12 -4.95 -12.58
N SER A 324 -7.60 -3.72 -12.66
CA SER A 324 -6.73 -3.35 -13.77
C SER A 324 -5.39 -4.09 -13.68
N ALA A 325 -4.89 -4.57 -14.82
CA ALA A 325 -3.67 -5.36 -14.91
C ALA A 325 -2.41 -4.51 -14.72
N HIS A 326 -2.25 -3.90 -13.53
CA HIS A 326 -1.12 -3.05 -13.15
C HIS A 326 -0.43 -3.52 -11.88
N GLY A 327 0.88 -3.32 -11.82
CA GLY A 327 1.69 -3.53 -10.64
C GLY A 327 1.41 -4.89 -9.98
N SER A 328 1.19 -4.88 -8.69
CA SER A 328 0.90 -6.09 -7.90
C SER A 328 -0.43 -6.78 -8.23
N PHE A 329 -1.39 -6.11 -8.87
CA PHE A 329 -2.66 -6.76 -9.20
C PHE A 329 -2.50 -7.92 -10.18
N ARG A 330 -1.53 -7.84 -11.12
CA ARG A 330 -1.17 -8.97 -12.01
C ARG A 330 -0.60 -10.18 -11.28
N GLU A 331 -0.07 -9.96 -10.10
CA GLU A 331 0.55 -10.99 -9.26
C GLU A 331 -0.44 -11.56 -8.25
N LEU A 332 -1.32 -10.71 -7.72
CA LEU A 332 -2.26 -11.07 -6.68
C LEU A 332 -3.55 -11.69 -7.20
N VAL A 333 -3.96 -11.34 -8.42
CA VAL A 333 -5.20 -11.81 -9.04
C VAL A 333 -4.88 -12.72 -10.22
N THR A 334 -5.37 -13.95 -10.17
CA THR A 334 -5.28 -14.92 -11.27
C THR A 334 -6.52 -14.78 -12.14
N ASP A 335 -6.33 -14.22 -13.34
CA ASP A 335 -7.42 -13.94 -14.27
C ASP A 335 -8.26 -15.20 -14.58
N GLY A 336 -9.58 -15.06 -14.45
CA GLY A 336 -10.54 -16.15 -14.67
C GLY A 336 -10.56 -17.23 -13.58
N VAL A 337 -9.77 -17.10 -12.51
CA VAL A 337 -9.70 -18.07 -11.40
C VAL A 337 -10.25 -17.49 -10.10
N ASP A 338 -9.68 -16.41 -9.59
CA ASP A 338 -10.08 -15.75 -8.34
C ASP A 338 -10.49 -14.27 -8.54
N GLY A 339 -10.52 -13.84 -9.81
CA GLY A 339 -10.96 -12.52 -10.25
C GLY A 339 -10.89 -12.40 -11.76
N ALA A 340 -11.04 -11.19 -12.27
CA ALA A 340 -10.87 -10.86 -13.68
C ALA A 340 -9.98 -9.62 -13.82
N LEU A 341 -9.04 -9.68 -14.75
CA LEU A 341 -8.15 -8.59 -15.08
C LEU A 341 -8.59 -7.90 -16.37
N PHE A 342 -8.42 -6.58 -16.43
CA PHE A 342 -8.65 -5.79 -17.63
C PHE A 342 -7.49 -4.81 -17.87
N ASP A 343 -7.30 -4.40 -19.11
CA ASP A 343 -6.22 -3.48 -19.46
C ASP A 343 -6.46 -2.09 -18.85
N PRO A 344 -5.44 -1.49 -18.23
CA PRO A 344 -5.54 -0.15 -17.65
C PRO A 344 -5.91 0.89 -18.71
N GLY A 345 -6.68 1.90 -18.33
CA GLY A 345 -7.15 2.94 -19.26
C GLY A 345 -8.22 2.48 -20.25
N ARG A 346 -8.79 1.27 -20.10
CA ARG A 346 -9.81 0.69 -20.99
C ARG A 346 -11.18 0.62 -20.30
N PRO A 347 -11.96 1.72 -20.28
CA PRO A 347 -13.29 1.72 -19.68
C PRO A 347 -14.27 0.77 -20.37
N ASP A 348 -14.07 0.50 -21.67
CA ASP A 348 -14.86 -0.46 -22.44
C ASP A 348 -14.64 -1.92 -21.95
N GLU A 349 -13.44 -2.27 -21.51
CA GLU A 349 -13.15 -3.59 -20.94
C GLU A 349 -13.77 -3.74 -19.55
N LEU A 350 -13.65 -2.72 -18.69
CA LEU A 350 -14.35 -2.70 -17.41
C LEU A 350 -15.87 -2.83 -17.62
N ALA A 351 -16.45 -2.12 -18.60
CA ALA A 351 -17.87 -2.24 -18.90
C ALA A 351 -18.28 -3.66 -19.31
N LYS A 352 -17.46 -4.35 -20.12
CA LYS A 352 -17.69 -5.75 -20.49
C LYS A 352 -17.68 -6.68 -19.29
N LEU A 353 -16.72 -6.49 -18.36
CA LEU A 353 -16.68 -7.27 -17.12
C LEU A 353 -17.90 -7.01 -16.23
N LEU A 354 -18.36 -5.77 -16.13
CA LEU A 354 -19.58 -5.43 -15.38
C LEU A 354 -20.82 -6.08 -15.99
N LEU A 355 -20.91 -6.16 -17.33
CA LEU A 355 -21.98 -6.90 -18.03
C LEU A 355 -21.91 -8.41 -17.73
N ASP A 356 -20.72 -8.98 -17.69
CA ASP A 356 -20.52 -10.39 -17.36
C ASP A 356 -20.86 -10.69 -15.90
N VAL A 357 -20.51 -9.80 -14.95
CA VAL A 357 -20.93 -9.86 -13.54
C VAL A 357 -22.44 -9.88 -13.40
N ASP A 358 -23.12 -9.06 -14.18
CA ASP A 358 -24.59 -8.96 -14.14
C ASP A 358 -25.26 -10.20 -14.73
N ALA A 359 -24.78 -10.67 -15.88
CA ALA A 359 -25.34 -11.79 -16.62
C ALA A 359 -25.02 -13.16 -16.04
N CYS A 360 -23.89 -13.32 -15.37
CA CYS A 360 -23.35 -14.63 -14.94
C CYS A 360 -23.05 -14.68 -13.44
N PRO A 361 -24.02 -14.48 -12.53
CA PRO A 361 -23.78 -14.41 -11.08
C PRO A 361 -23.09 -15.65 -10.52
N ASP A 362 -23.46 -16.86 -10.97
CA ASP A 362 -22.90 -18.12 -10.47
C ASP A 362 -21.38 -18.23 -10.77
N LYS A 363 -20.93 -17.74 -11.92
CA LYS A 363 -19.49 -17.63 -12.24
C LYS A 363 -18.75 -16.82 -11.18
N TYR A 364 -19.30 -15.71 -10.74
CA TYR A 364 -18.65 -14.82 -9.77
C TYR A 364 -18.72 -15.36 -8.35
N VAL A 365 -19.68 -16.22 -8.02
CA VAL A 365 -19.66 -17.02 -6.79
C VAL A 365 -18.49 -18.01 -6.81
N ASP A 366 -18.26 -18.69 -7.94
CA ASP A 366 -17.13 -19.63 -8.06
C ASP A 366 -15.76 -18.92 -8.00
N LEU A 367 -15.62 -17.79 -8.68
CA LEU A 367 -14.41 -16.93 -8.57
C LEU A 367 -14.20 -16.47 -7.11
N GLY A 368 -15.25 -16.11 -6.40
CA GLY A 368 -15.16 -15.71 -4.99
C GLY A 368 -14.74 -16.86 -4.07
N ARG A 369 -15.18 -18.09 -4.32
CA ARG A 369 -14.71 -19.29 -3.60
C ARG A 369 -13.21 -19.49 -3.79
N ASN A 370 -12.75 -19.35 -5.02
CA ASN A 370 -11.33 -19.46 -5.33
C ASN A 370 -10.52 -18.30 -4.69
N ALA A 371 -11.05 -17.09 -4.72
CA ALA A 371 -10.46 -15.94 -4.04
C ALA A 371 -10.26 -16.18 -2.53
N ARG A 372 -11.26 -16.79 -1.88
CA ARG A 372 -11.14 -17.22 -0.48
C ARG A 372 -10.07 -18.29 -0.29
N THR A 373 -9.97 -19.26 -1.17
CA THR A 373 -8.91 -20.28 -1.14
C THR A 373 -7.53 -19.63 -1.29
N THR A 374 -7.38 -18.66 -2.20
CA THR A 374 -6.13 -17.89 -2.37
C THR A 374 -5.78 -17.13 -1.09
N TYR A 375 -6.76 -16.51 -0.43
CA TYR A 375 -6.53 -15.86 0.87
C TYR A 375 -6.00 -16.86 1.92
N GLU A 376 -6.63 -18.01 2.07
CA GLU A 376 -6.28 -19.02 3.07
C GLU A 376 -4.91 -19.67 2.83
N THR A 377 -4.48 -19.77 1.58
CA THR A 377 -3.20 -20.40 1.23
C THR A 377 -2.03 -19.44 1.09
N THR A 378 -2.29 -18.21 0.65
CA THR A 378 -1.23 -17.24 0.31
C THR A 378 -1.17 -16.06 1.28
N HIS A 379 -2.31 -15.65 1.83
CA HIS A 379 -2.41 -14.47 2.68
C HIS A 379 -2.80 -14.80 4.14
N ASP A 380 -2.66 -16.07 4.54
CA ASP A 380 -2.91 -16.51 5.90
C ASP A 380 -2.08 -15.70 6.91
N PRO A 381 -2.71 -15.08 7.91
CA PRO A 381 -2.02 -14.23 8.88
C PRO A 381 -0.92 -14.97 9.66
N GLN A 382 -1.15 -16.24 10.01
CA GLN A 382 -0.21 -17.00 10.83
C GLN A 382 1.06 -17.34 10.04
N SER A 383 0.92 -17.86 8.83
CA SER A 383 2.04 -18.16 7.92
C SER A 383 2.82 -16.89 7.58
N ASN A 384 2.13 -15.79 7.34
CA ASN A 384 2.73 -14.51 7.03
C ASN A 384 3.56 -13.94 8.20
N LEU A 385 3.04 -14.07 9.43
CA LEU A 385 3.76 -13.67 10.63
C LEU A 385 4.99 -14.55 10.88
N GLN A 386 4.89 -15.85 10.58
CA GLN A 386 6.04 -16.77 10.70
C GLN A 386 7.15 -16.35 9.71
N GLN A 387 6.81 -15.99 8.47
CA GLN A 387 7.79 -15.46 7.51
C GLN A 387 8.49 -14.19 8.04
N LEU A 388 7.75 -13.29 8.68
CA LEU A 388 8.35 -12.09 9.29
C LEU A 388 9.36 -12.45 10.37
N LEU A 389 9.00 -13.40 11.26
CA LEU A 389 9.88 -13.86 12.32
C LEU A 389 11.13 -14.58 11.78
N ASP A 390 11.01 -15.30 10.66
CA ASP A 390 12.14 -15.93 9.99
C ASP A 390 13.11 -14.89 9.41
N VAL A 391 12.60 -13.81 8.83
CA VAL A 391 13.43 -12.67 8.37
C VAL A 391 14.10 -11.97 9.55
N TYR A 392 13.44 -11.83 10.70
CA TYR A 392 14.08 -11.27 11.89
C TYR A 392 15.22 -12.17 12.39
N ARG A 393 15.01 -13.50 12.44
CA ARG A 393 16.08 -14.47 12.80
C ARG A 393 17.24 -14.39 11.83
N PHE A 394 16.95 -14.31 10.52
CA PHE A 394 17.97 -14.11 9.48
C PHE A 394 18.78 -12.83 9.73
N ALA A 395 18.11 -11.70 9.98
CA ALA A 395 18.77 -10.41 10.21
C ALA A 395 19.66 -10.42 11.46
N VAL A 396 19.22 -11.09 12.54
CA VAL A 396 20.00 -11.26 13.77
C VAL A 396 21.22 -12.15 13.54
N ALA A 397 21.08 -13.20 12.74
CA ALA A 397 22.18 -14.12 12.40
C ALA A 397 23.18 -13.50 11.39
N ASN A 398 22.74 -12.52 10.59
CA ASN A 398 23.51 -11.88 9.53
C ASN A 398 23.53 -10.36 9.68
N PRO A 399 24.03 -9.82 10.82
CA PRO A 399 24.08 -8.39 11.02
C PRO A 399 25.04 -7.73 10.01
N VAL A 400 24.69 -6.53 9.55
CA VAL A 400 25.64 -5.74 8.75
C VAL A 400 26.79 -5.24 9.65
N PRO A 401 28.01 -5.14 9.10
CA PRO A 401 29.16 -4.66 9.90
C PRO A 401 28.90 -3.27 10.49
N SER A 402 29.30 -3.08 11.74
CA SER A 402 29.18 -1.83 12.50
C SER A 402 30.16 -0.72 12.05
N ARG A 403 30.90 -0.92 10.93
CA ARG A 403 31.91 0.04 10.43
C ARG A 403 31.40 0.90 9.28
#